data_7e7c6bf1820899cb4faed7ea35441cac
#
_entry.id   7e7c6bf1820899cb4faed7ea35441cac
#
_cell.length_a   1.000
_cell.length_b   1.000
_cell.length_c   1.000
_cell.angle_alpha   90.00
_cell.angle_beta   90.00
_cell.angle_gamma   90.00
#
_symmetry.space_group_name_H-M   'P 1'
#
loop_
_entity.id
_entity.type
_entity.pdbx_description
1 polymer ?
#
loop_
_entity_poly.entity_id
_entity_poly.type
_entity_poly.pdbx_seq_one_letter_code
_entity_poly.pdbx_strand_id
1 'polypeptide(L)'
;MKNAVCLVAFLQIKQQLLFYLAEVFGKGIRYEFAAPLWQFAGAGGWHFVSLPKKMSKEIRKLLRSEEQGWGRLPATARIGESEWKTAIWFDTKQDTYLLPVKGDVRKAEGLGAGDRIKTTLWM
;
A
#
# COMPACT_ATOMS: atom_id res chain seq x y z
N MET A 1 -33.07 -21.00 -16.26
CA MET A 1 -32.02 -21.41 -16.24
C MET A 1 -31.45 -20.61 -15.93
N LYS A 2 -31.87 -20.25 -16.59
CA LYS A 2 -31.12 -19.39 -16.78
C LYS A 2 -30.94 -18.56 -15.64
N ASN A 3 -31.91 -18.20 -14.80
CA ASN A 3 -31.72 -17.28 -13.69
C ASN A 3 -30.86 -17.83 -12.60
N ALA A 4 -31.12 -19.03 -12.13
CA ALA A 4 -30.27 -19.62 -11.10
C ALA A 4 -28.88 -19.94 -11.64
N VAL A 5 -28.85 -20.51 -12.82
CA VAL A 5 -27.57 -20.87 -13.44
C VAL A 5 -26.76 -19.64 -13.79
N CYS A 6 -27.41 -18.62 -14.31
CA CYS A 6 -26.74 -17.36 -14.62
C CYS A 6 -26.23 -16.66 -13.38
N LEU A 7 -26.98 -16.73 -12.30
CA LEU A 7 -26.56 -16.10 -11.04
C LEU A 7 -25.33 -16.78 -10.48
N VAL A 8 -25.32 -18.11 -10.47
CA VAL A 8 -24.18 -18.87 -10.00
C VAL A 8 -22.97 -18.62 -10.90
N ALA A 9 -23.17 -18.65 -12.21
CA ALA A 9 -22.10 -18.37 -13.15
C ALA A 9 -21.56 -16.95 -12.98
N PHE A 10 -22.45 -16.00 -12.75
CA PHE A 10 -22.05 -14.61 -12.52
C PHE A 10 -21.18 -14.50 -11.28
N LEU A 11 -21.59 -15.14 -10.18
CA LEU A 11 -20.80 -15.13 -8.95
C LEU A 11 -19.44 -15.79 -9.12
N GLN A 12 -19.39 -16.89 -9.85
CA GLN A 12 -18.14 -17.57 -10.15
C GLN A 12 -17.23 -16.72 -11.00
N ILE A 13 -17.78 -16.07 -12.02
CA ILE A 13 -17.01 -15.17 -12.87
C ILE A 13 -16.46 -14.01 -12.06
N LYS A 14 -17.28 -13.46 -11.18
CA LYS A 14 -16.84 -12.37 -10.31
C LYS A 14 -15.71 -12.80 -9.40
N GLN A 15 -15.80 -13.97 -8.79
CA GLN A 15 -14.73 -14.50 -7.97
C GLN A 15 -13.47 -14.76 -8.78
N GLN A 16 -13.61 -15.37 -9.94
CA GLN A 16 -12.47 -15.64 -10.82
C GLN A 16 -11.82 -14.33 -11.25
N LEU A 17 -12.63 -13.33 -11.55
CA LEU A 17 -12.11 -12.03 -11.92
C LEU A 17 -11.32 -11.40 -10.77
N LEU A 18 -11.81 -11.52 -9.54
CA LEU A 18 -11.09 -11.04 -8.37
C LEU A 18 -9.75 -11.76 -8.20
N PHE A 19 -9.73 -13.08 -8.36
CA PHE A 19 -8.49 -13.84 -8.31
C PHE A 19 -7.54 -13.43 -9.42
N TYR A 20 -8.07 -13.28 -10.62
CA TYR A 20 -7.29 -12.86 -11.76
C TYR A 20 -6.68 -11.49 -11.53
N LEU A 21 -7.47 -10.54 -11.05
CA LEU A 21 -6.99 -9.21 -10.73
C LEU A 21 -5.95 -9.25 -9.61
N ALA A 22 -6.15 -10.11 -8.61
CA ALA A 22 -5.18 -10.27 -7.54
C ALA A 22 -3.86 -10.83 -8.06
N GLU A 23 -3.89 -11.71 -9.04
CA GLU A 23 -2.68 -12.23 -9.67
C GLU A 23 -2.02 -11.19 -10.57
N VAL A 24 -2.80 -10.51 -11.38
CA VAL A 24 -2.29 -9.52 -12.33
C VAL A 24 -1.75 -8.28 -11.61
N PHE A 25 -2.52 -7.77 -10.67
CA PHE A 25 -2.11 -6.62 -9.86
C PHE A 25 -1.45 -7.06 -8.56
N GLY A 26 -1.59 -8.36 -8.27
CA GLY A 26 -0.81 -9.03 -7.27
C GLY A 26 -1.28 -8.91 -5.86
N LYS A 27 -2.32 -8.15 -5.47
CA LYS A 27 -2.25 -7.85 -4.08
C LYS A 27 -3.44 -7.20 -3.41
N GLY A 28 -4.55 -7.16 -4.06
CA GLY A 28 -5.76 -6.60 -3.46
C GLY A 28 -6.00 -5.15 -3.82
N ILE A 29 -6.36 -4.33 -2.85
CA ILE A 29 -6.75 -2.95 -3.14
C ILE A 29 -5.53 -2.12 -3.49
N ARG A 30 -5.63 -1.39 -4.60
CA ARG A 30 -4.53 -0.59 -5.12
C ARG A 30 -4.72 0.88 -4.74
N TYR A 31 -3.67 1.48 -4.19
CA TYR A 31 -3.62 2.89 -3.85
C TYR A 31 -2.43 3.53 -4.54
N GLU A 32 -2.64 4.69 -5.12
CA GLU A 32 -1.55 5.46 -5.75
C GLU A 32 -1.50 6.86 -5.17
N PHE A 33 -0.29 7.34 -4.90
CA PHE A 33 -0.10 8.69 -4.40
C PHE A 33 1.31 9.17 -4.71
N ALA A 34 1.53 10.46 -4.59
CA ALA A 34 2.86 11.06 -4.69
C ALA A 34 3.09 11.91 -3.46
N ALA A 35 4.25 11.76 -2.85
CA ALA A 35 4.61 12.49 -1.64
C ALA A 35 6.13 12.57 -1.51
N PRO A 36 6.65 13.54 -0.77
CA PRO A 36 8.09 13.64 -0.60
C PRO A 36 8.64 12.55 0.31
N LEU A 37 9.82 12.06 -0.04
CA LEU A 37 10.59 11.18 0.82
C LEU A 37 11.20 12.03 1.93
N TRP A 38 11.10 11.58 3.16
CA TRP A 38 11.69 12.29 4.28
C TRP A 38 12.46 11.34 5.18
N GLN A 39 13.47 11.88 5.84
CA GLN A 39 14.31 11.08 6.73
C GLN A 39 13.91 11.35 8.17
N PHE A 40 13.71 10.27 8.94
CA PHE A 40 13.45 10.35 10.36
C PHE A 40 14.70 10.90 11.06
N ALA A 41 14.51 11.88 11.95
CA ALA A 41 15.63 12.52 12.62
C ALA A 41 16.29 11.65 13.69
N GLY A 42 15.65 10.56 14.10
CA GLY A 42 16.19 9.66 15.11
C GLY A 42 17.24 8.71 14.54
N ALA A 43 17.67 7.77 15.38
CA ALA A 43 18.69 6.80 15.01
C ALA A 43 18.19 5.85 13.91
N GLY A 44 19.14 5.28 13.16
CA GLY A 44 18.84 4.22 12.18
C GLY A 44 18.68 4.69 10.74
N GLY A 45 18.63 5.99 10.48
CA GLY A 45 18.57 6.51 9.12
C GLY A 45 17.30 6.14 8.36
N TRP A 46 16.20 5.92 9.07
CA TRP A 46 14.93 5.53 8.47
C TRP A 46 14.42 6.62 7.54
N HIS A 47 13.92 6.19 6.39
CA HIS A 47 13.27 7.08 5.43
C HIS A 47 11.83 6.63 5.23
N PHE A 48 10.93 7.59 5.11
CA PHE A 48 9.50 7.33 4.97
C PHE A 48 8.90 8.19 3.87
N VAL A 49 7.79 7.68 3.35
CA VAL A 49 6.85 8.47 2.57
C VAL A 49 5.55 8.47 3.35
N SER A 50 4.99 9.65 3.60
CA SER A 50 3.72 9.75 4.31
C SER A 50 2.57 9.66 3.32
N LEU A 51 1.61 8.78 3.61
CA LEU A 51 0.41 8.71 2.78
C LEU A 51 -0.44 9.95 2.99
N PRO A 52 -1.19 10.39 1.97
CA PRO A 52 -2.12 11.51 2.15
C PRO A 52 -3.11 11.22 3.29
N LYS A 53 -3.46 12.25 4.04
CA LYS A 53 -4.36 12.09 5.20
C LYS A 53 -5.71 11.51 4.82
N LYS A 54 -6.26 11.96 3.72
CA LYS A 54 -7.55 11.47 3.24
C LYS A 54 -7.48 9.98 2.92
N MET A 55 -6.43 9.57 2.22
CA MET A 55 -6.20 8.17 1.89
C MET A 55 -5.99 7.33 3.16
N SER A 56 -5.23 7.86 4.13
CA SER A 56 -4.99 7.18 5.40
C SER A 56 -6.29 6.96 6.17
N LYS A 57 -7.19 7.92 6.15
CA LYS A 57 -8.49 7.77 6.79
C LYS A 57 -9.32 6.67 6.13
N GLU A 58 -9.32 6.62 4.82
CA GLU A 58 -10.04 5.58 4.08
C GLU A 58 -9.47 4.21 4.38
N ILE A 59 -8.16 4.08 4.34
CA ILE A 59 -7.48 2.81 4.64
C ILE A 59 -7.82 2.38 6.06
N ARG A 60 -7.72 3.29 7.02
CA ARG A 60 -7.97 2.95 8.40
C ARG A 60 -9.42 2.53 8.64
N LYS A 61 -10.35 3.20 7.98
CA LYS A 61 -11.77 2.86 8.06
C LYS A 61 -12.02 1.44 7.54
N LEU A 62 -11.39 1.08 6.43
CA LEU A 62 -11.60 -0.21 5.79
C LEU A 62 -10.80 -1.35 6.43
N LEU A 63 -9.58 -1.06 6.87
CA LEU A 63 -8.63 -2.10 7.23
C LEU A 63 -8.16 -2.05 8.69
N ARG A 64 -8.79 -1.23 9.53
CA ARG A 64 -8.36 -1.11 10.92
C ARG A 64 -8.38 -2.46 11.65
N SER A 65 -9.36 -3.30 11.35
CA SER A 65 -9.44 -4.63 11.95
C SER A 65 -8.29 -5.55 11.54
N GLU A 66 -7.61 -5.21 10.45
CA GLU A 66 -6.46 -5.95 9.96
C GLU A 66 -5.15 -5.44 10.54
N GLU A 67 -5.18 -4.32 11.27
CA GLU A 67 -3.96 -3.76 11.85
C GLU A 67 -3.36 -4.72 12.87
N GLN A 68 -2.07 -4.96 12.71
CA GLN A 68 -1.27 -5.69 13.67
C GLN A 68 -0.74 -4.72 14.71
N GLY A 69 0.03 -5.18 15.70
CA GLY A 69 0.52 -4.31 16.75
C GLY A 69 1.12 -3.00 16.22
N TRP A 70 0.88 -1.91 16.91
CA TRP A 70 1.39 -0.58 16.58
C TRP A 70 0.81 0.03 15.30
N GLY A 71 -0.40 -0.39 14.93
CA GLY A 71 -1.05 0.13 13.72
C GLY A 71 -0.41 -0.32 12.42
N ARG A 72 0.19 -1.51 12.43
CA ARG A 72 0.91 -2.05 11.27
C ARG A 72 -0.04 -2.76 10.33
N LEU A 73 0.00 -2.39 9.05
CA LEU A 73 -0.74 -3.06 7.98
C LEU A 73 0.23 -3.60 6.94
N PRO A 74 0.23 -4.91 6.69
CA PRO A 74 1.04 -5.46 5.60
C PRO A 74 0.63 -4.86 4.26
N ALA A 75 1.61 -4.61 3.42
CA ALA A 75 1.38 -4.02 2.10
C ALA A 75 2.47 -4.46 1.14
N THR A 76 2.16 -4.38 -0.15
CA THR A 76 3.18 -4.45 -1.19
C THR A 76 3.32 -3.05 -1.77
N ALA A 77 4.54 -2.58 -1.91
CA ALA A 77 4.81 -1.25 -2.41
C ALA A 77 5.59 -1.31 -3.71
N ARG A 78 5.35 -0.34 -4.57
CA ARG A 78 6.10 -0.18 -5.81
C ARG A 78 6.50 1.27 -5.99
N ILE A 79 7.78 1.49 -6.23
CA ILE A 79 8.33 2.79 -6.59
C ILE A 79 9.20 2.55 -7.82
N GLY A 80 8.87 3.20 -8.92
CA GLY A 80 9.59 2.96 -10.16
C GLY A 80 9.46 1.50 -10.59
N GLU A 81 10.58 0.84 -10.75
CA GLU A 81 10.61 -0.58 -11.10
C GLU A 81 10.84 -1.49 -9.89
N SER A 82 10.98 -0.91 -8.71
CA SER A 82 11.18 -1.67 -7.48
C SER A 82 9.86 -1.98 -6.82
N GLU A 83 9.61 -3.25 -6.58
CA GLU A 83 8.41 -3.72 -5.89
C GLU A 83 8.84 -4.62 -4.75
N TRP A 84 8.27 -4.40 -3.57
CA TRP A 84 8.66 -5.21 -2.41
C TRP A 84 7.53 -5.33 -1.41
N LYS A 85 7.58 -6.41 -0.62
CA LYS A 85 6.65 -6.62 0.48
C LYS A 85 7.13 -5.84 1.68
N THR A 86 6.19 -5.14 2.30
CA THR A 86 6.49 -4.25 3.41
C THR A 86 5.25 -4.11 4.29
N ALA A 87 5.21 -3.03 5.04
CA ALA A 87 4.04 -2.67 5.83
C ALA A 87 4.00 -1.15 5.94
N ILE A 88 2.80 -0.63 6.13
CA ILE A 88 2.63 0.77 6.51
C ILE A 88 2.28 0.81 7.99
N TRP A 89 2.63 1.91 8.65
CA TRP A 89 2.45 2.08 10.08
C TRP A 89 1.69 3.36 10.33
N PHE A 90 0.68 3.29 11.20
CA PHE A 90 -0.06 4.49 11.52
C PHE A 90 0.70 5.33 12.54
N ASP A 91 0.95 6.57 12.17
CA ASP A 91 1.60 7.55 13.05
C ASP A 91 0.51 8.48 13.62
N THR A 92 0.27 8.35 14.91
CA THR A 92 -0.77 9.13 15.57
C THR A 92 -0.44 10.62 15.62
N LYS A 93 0.83 10.97 15.64
CA LYS A 93 1.24 12.38 15.67
C LYS A 93 0.92 13.09 14.37
N GLN A 94 1.18 12.42 13.25
CA GLN A 94 0.91 12.98 11.93
C GLN A 94 -0.51 12.65 11.45
N ASP A 95 -1.19 11.73 12.13
CA ASP A 95 -2.52 11.27 11.78
C ASP A 95 -2.54 10.70 10.35
N THR A 96 -1.53 9.91 10.03
CA THR A 96 -1.42 9.30 8.71
C THR A 96 -0.57 8.02 8.78
N TYR A 97 -0.67 7.20 7.75
CA TYR A 97 0.20 6.04 7.60
C TYR A 97 1.53 6.44 7.02
N LEU A 98 2.59 5.78 7.47
CA LEU A 98 3.94 5.96 6.96
C LEU A 98 4.39 4.70 6.25
N LEU A 99 4.99 4.88 5.08
CA LEU A 99 5.61 3.78 4.33
C LEU A 99 7.11 3.90 4.46
N PRO A 100 7.78 2.92 5.09
CA PRO A 100 9.24 2.93 5.11
C PRO A 100 9.79 2.58 3.73
N VAL A 101 10.80 3.31 3.30
CA VAL A 101 11.48 3.06 2.03
C VAL A 101 12.90 2.62 2.34
N LYS A 102 13.16 1.33 2.20
CA LYS A 102 14.46 0.76 2.58
C LYS A 102 15.59 1.23 1.67
N GLY A 103 16.81 1.12 2.18
CA GLY A 103 17.99 1.59 1.48
C GLY A 103 18.18 0.99 0.10
N ASP A 104 17.88 -0.30 -0.05
CA ASP A 104 18.03 -0.97 -1.35
C ASP A 104 17.15 -0.34 -2.42
N VAL A 105 15.91 0.00 -2.05
CA VAL A 105 14.98 0.66 -2.98
C VAL A 105 15.45 2.07 -3.30
N ARG A 106 15.85 2.82 -2.27
CA ARG A 106 16.35 4.18 -2.47
C ARG A 106 17.56 4.18 -3.41
N LYS A 107 18.45 3.22 -3.23
CA LYS A 107 19.64 3.10 -4.06
C LYS A 107 19.30 2.70 -5.49
N ALA A 108 18.41 1.72 -5.64
CA ALA A 108 18.02 1.24 -6.97
C ALA A 108 17.29 2.32 -7.78
N GLU A 109 16.48 3.14 -7.11
CA GLU A 109 15.69 4.17 -7.79
C GLU A 109 16.32 5.57 -7.73
N GLY A 110 17.49 5.70 -7.11
CA GLY A 110 18.19 6.98 -7.01
C GLY A 110 17.44 8.02 -6.19
N LEU A 111 16.84 7.60 -5.08
CA LEU A 111 15.98 8.48 -4.28
C LEU A 111 16.72 9.08 -3.10
N GLY A 112 16.47 10.36 -2.86
CA GLY A 112 16.98 11.07 -1.69
C GLY A 112 15.88 11.83 -0.97
N ALA A 113 16.17 12.23 0.26
CA ALA A 113 15.25 13.02 1.06
C ALA A 113 14.88 14.30 0.32
N GLY A 114 13.61 14.62 0.30
CA GLY A 114 13.09 15.77 -0.43
C GLY A 114 12.54 15.43 -1.81
N ASP A 115 12.90 14.29 -2.37
CA ASP A 115 12.38 13.88 -3.67
C ASP A 115 10.89 13.53 -3.55
N ARG A 116 10.13 14.00 -4.52
CA ARG A 116 8.71 13.64 -4.60
C ARG A 116 8.58 12.31 -5.31
N ILE A 117 8.00 11.36 -4.63
CA ILE A 117 7.97 9.98 -5.10
C ILE A 117 6.56 9.54 -5.40
N LYS A 118 6.38 9.00 -6.61
CA LYS A 118 5.12 8.35 -6.98
C LYS A 118 5.16 6.91 -6.48
N THR A 119 4.20 6.56 -5.66
CA THR A 119 4.16 5.27 -4.98
C THR A 119 2.84 4.56 -5.24
N THR A 120 2.92 3.25 -5.45
CA THR A 120 1.75 2.39 -5.53
C THR A 120 1.80 1.40 -4.37
N LEU A 121 0.67 1.23 -3.70
CA LEU A 121 0.51 0.26 -2.62
C LEU A 121 -0.63 -0.68 -2.95
N TRP A 122 -0.46 -1.93 -2.54
CA TRP A 122 -1.53 -2.93 -2.58
C TRP A 122 -1.71 -3.51 -1.18
N MET A 123 -2.98 -3.56 -0.75
CA MET A 123 -3.32 -4.11 0.57
C MET A 123 -4.53 -5.01 0.54
#